data_753c34a41fc5631435e8d6a4541baf17
#
_entry.id   753c34a41fc5631435e8d6a4541baf17
#
_cell.length_a   1.000
_cell.length_b   1.000
_cell.length_c   1.000
_cell.angle_alpha   90.00
_cell.angle_beta   90.00
_cell.angle_gamma   90.00
#
_symmetry.space_group_name_H-M   'P 1'
#
loop_
_entity.id
_entity.type
_entity.pdbx_description
1 polymer ?
#
loop_
_entity_poly.entity_id
_entity_poly.type
_entity_poly.pdbx_seq_one_letter_code
_entity_poly.pdbx_strand_id
1 'polypeptide(L)'
;MNEPSCPPGLSEDVFAPLPLKRAGQSSLRLRQREPQTEKGNEIWLLTLSDLLMLLMIFFVMLLGMTLQRLTPIETSQTSSLSGPMQSKEQTIQNPVIPPVEPAPIERYAALEKDLNAALSREKGEQEVMVERKADLVLLIFPESIVFDPGQAELKPSAQATLNKVASYIMGRRYLNIEVQGHTDDRPIHNARYPSNWELSVDRATQVTKALMSMGVNPEQVSVKGFGEYRPLFQNDGDLNRFKNRRVEIQFSIAPAS
;
A
#
# COMPACT_ATOMS: atom_id res chain seq x y z
N MET A 1 -10.96 67.85 21.40
CA MET A 1 -12.23 68.09 22.10
C MET A 1 -12.94 66.76 22.26
N ASN A 2 -13.19 66.45 23.52
CA ASN A 2 -13.98 65.37 24.09
C ASN A 2 -13.39 63.95 24.13
N GLU A 3 -12.69 63.72 25.26
CA GLU A 3 -12.79 62.48 26.01
C GLU A 3 -14.15 62.33 26.70
N PRO A 4 -14.60 61.16 26.99
CA PRO A 4 -15.36 60.90 28.23
C PRO A 4 -14.67 59.85 29.09
N SER A 5 -14.22 60.24 30.22
CA SER A 5 -14.55 59.98 31.63
C SER A 5 -14.89 58.54 32.03
N CYS A 6 -13.98 58.02 32.82
CA CYS A 6 -14.11 56.86 33.72
C CYS A 6 -15.06 57.19 34.91
N PRO A 7 -15.93 56.28 35.39
CA PRO A 7 -16.57 56.40 36.69
C PRO A 7 -15.73 55.76 37.79
N PRO A 8 -15.83 56.27 39.06
CA PRO A 8 -15.03 55.86 40.20
C PRO A 8 -15.72 54.84 41.09
N GLY A 9 -14.88 54.08 41.79
CA GLY A 9 -15.18 53.64 43.11
C GLY A 9 -15.72 52.22 43.29
N LEU A 10 -14.91 51.36 43.92
CA LEU A 10 -15.33 50.49 45.00
C LEU A 10 -14.13 50.06 45.83
N SER A 11 -14.17 50.56 47.00
CA SER A 11 -13.58 50.30 48.32
C SER A 11 -12.82 48.97 48.51
N GLU A 12 -11.59 49.17 49.01
CA GLU A 12 -10.91 48.28 49.94
C GLU A 12 -11.76 47.95 51.15
N ASP A 13 -11.68 46.72 51.60
CA ASP A 13 -11.85 46.15 52.93
C ASP A 13 -12.35 44.73 52.73
N VAL A 14 -11.59 43.74 53.23
CA VAL A 14 -11.63 43.13 54.51
C VAL A 14 -10.66 41.94 54.52
N PHE A 15 -9.49 42.16 55.03
CA PHE A 15 -8.66 41.10 55.58
C PHE A 15 -9.04 40.95 57.06
N ALA A 16 -9.76 39.93 57.46
CA ALA A 16 -9.92 39.51 58.86
C ALA A 16 -9.19 38.19 59.10
N PRO A 17 -8.29 38.07 60.08
CA PRO A 17 -7.62 36.83 60.39
C PRO A 17 -8.51 35.93 61.23
N LEU A 18 -8.59 34.65 60.86
CA LEU A 18 -9.31 33.60 61.61
C LEU A 18 -8.53 33.18 62.85
N PRO A 19 -9.18 32.84 63.98
CA PRO A 19 -8.56 32.51 65.24
C PRO A 19 -7.99 31.07 65.25
N LEU A 20 -6.78 30.94 65.79
CA LEU A 20 -6.11 29.70 66.11
C LEU A 20 -6.87 28.94 67.21
N LYS A 21 -7.46 27.80 66.90
CA LYS A 21 -7.90 26.82 67.94
C LYS A 21 -6.76 25.91 68.32
N ARG A 22 -6.50 25.92 69.65
CA ARG A 22 -5.52 25.10 70.37
C ARG A 22 -5.69 23.61 70.10
N ALA A 23 -4.57 22.95 69.89
CA ALA A 23 -4.38 21.53 69.80
C ALA A 23 -4.86 20.78 71.07
N GLY A 24 -5.77 19.83 70.90
CA GLY A 24 -6.02 18.78 71.86
C GLY A 24 -5.09 17.59 71.51
N GLN A 25 -4.26 17.22 72.51
CA GLN A 25 -3.45 15.99 72.46
C GLN A 25 -4.40 14.79 72.49
N SER A 26 -4.42 14.00 71.41
CA SER A 26 -4.96 12.66 71.42
C SER A 26 -3.93 11.70 70.90
N SER A 27 -3.53 10.82 71.76
CA SER A 27 -2.55 9.72 71.67
C SER A 27 -2.66 8.97 70.32
N LEU A 28 -1.58 9.02 69.55
CA LEU A 28 -1.27 8.17 68.40
C LEU A 28 -1.15 6.71 68.87
N ARG A 29 -2.18 5.91 68.69
CA ARG A 29 -2.06 4.46 68.62
C ARG A 29 -1.62 4.14 67.20
N LEU A 30 -0.35 3.85 67.01
CA LEU A 30 0.20 3.21 65.83
C LEU A 30 -0.44 1.83 65.69
N ARG A 31 -1.47 1.75 64.86
CA ARG A 31 -2.03 0.50 64.42
C ARG A 31 -1.08 0.00 63.32
N GLN A 32 -0.17 -0.92 63.69
CA GLN A 32 0.61 -1.69 62.75
C GLN A 32 -0.38 -2.38 61.77
N ARG A 33 -0.42 -1.90 60.56
CA ARG A 33 -1.08 -2.58 59.44
C ARG A 33 -0.12 -3.69 59.03
N GLU A 34 -0.41 -4.92 59.41
CA GLU A 34 0.23 -6.10 58.82
C GLU A 34 0.03 -6.03 57.29
N PRO A 35 1.07 -6.35 56.50
CA PRO A 35 0.91 -6.47 55.06
C PRO A 35 -0.01 -7.66 54.78
N GLN A 36 -1.23 -7.39 54.38
CA GLN A 36 -2.08 -8.40 53.79
C GLN A 36 -1.40 -8.83 52.48
N THR A 37 -0.83 -10.02 52.50
CA THR A 37 -0.41 -10.73 51.29
C THR A 37 -1.65 -10.90 50.43
N GLU A 38 -1.74 -10.14 49.36
CA GLU A 38 -2.75 -10.31 48.30
C GLU A 38 -2.56 -11.67 47.59
N LYS A 39 -3.11 -12.72 48.18
CA LYS A 39 -3.27 -14.05 47.57
C LYS A 39 -4.43 -14.09 46.62
N GLY A 40 -4.64 -13.08 45.81
CA GLY A 40 -5.82 -13.00 44.96
C GLY A 40 -5.59 -12.77 43.45
N ASN A 41 -4.36 -12.38 43.08
CA ASN A 41 -4.14 -11.87 41.73
C ASN A 41 -3.31 -12.75 40.79
N GLU A 42 -3.03 -14.01 41.14
CA GLU A 42 -2.19 -14.87 40.29
C GLU A 42 -2.95 -15.73 39.31
N ILE A 43 -4.28 -15.76 39.38
CA ILE A 43 -5.13 -16.58 38.49
C ILE A 43 -5.06 -16.07 37.04
N TRP A 44 -4.93 -14.76 36.85
CA TRP A 44 -4.76 -14.19 35.50
C TRP A 44 -3.43 -14.56 34.84
N LEU A 45 -2.36 -14.80 35.64
CA LEU A 45 -1.07 -15.29 35.12
C LEU A 45 -1.18 -16.69 34.54
N LEU A 46 -1.99 -17.58 35.14
CA LEU A 46 -2.25 -18.91 34.62
C LEU A 46 -3.00 -18.85 33.28
N THR A 47 -4.03 -18.01 33.19
CA THR A 47 -4.79 -17.83 31.94
C THR A 47 -3.94 -17.18 30.83
N LEU A 48 -3.08 -16.22 31.21
CA LEU A 48 -2.14 -15.58 30.27
C LEU A 48 -1.09 -16.60 29.76
N SER A 49 -0.57 -17.44 30.64
CA SER A 49 0.40 -18.48 30.29
C SER A 49 -0.20 -19.51 29.33
N ASP A 50 -1.44 -19.91 29.53
CA ASP A 50 -2.15 -20.85 28.65
C ASP A 50 -2.39 -20.24 27.25
N LEU A 51 -2.81 -18.96 27.22
CA LEU A 51 -2.99 -18.23 25.96
C LEU A 51 -1.69 -18.06 25.19
N LEU A 52 -0.57 -17.78 25.87
CA LEU A 52 0.75 -17.69 25.26
C LEU A 52 1.23 -19.03 24.73
N MET A 53 0.95 -20.14 25.44
CA MET A 53 1.29 -21.48 24.99
C MET A 53 0.51 -21.88 23.75
N LEU A 54 -0.79 -21.60 23.71
CA LEU A 54 -1.61 -21.82 22.52
C LEU A 54 -1.14 -20.99 21.33
N LEU A 55 -0.78 -19.73 21.57
CA LEU A 55 -0.23 -18.84 20.54
C LEU A 55 1.10 -19.39 19.99
N MET A 56 1.99 -19.88 20.86
CA MET A 56 3.24 -20.48 20.44
C MET A 56 3.03 -21.73 19.59
N ILE A 57 2.12 -22.62 20.01
CA ILE A 57 1.76 -23.83 19.23
C ILE A 57 1.21 -23.43 17.84
N PHE A 58 0.37 -22.41 17.80
CA PHE A 58 -0.18 -21.89 16.55
C PHE A 58 0.93 -21.36 15.61
N PHE A 59 1.89 -20.60 16.13
CA PHE A 59 3.03 -20.12 15.34
C PHE A 59 3.95 -21.25 14.87
N VAL A 60 4.19 -22.25 15.70
CA VAL A 60 4.98 -23.44 15.31
C VAL A 60 4.28 -24.23 14.20
N MET A 61 2.95 -24.35 14.29
CA MET A 61 2.16 -25.00 13.24
C MET A 61 2.18 -24.20 11.93
N LEU A 62 2.04 -22.87 11.99
CA LEU A 62 2.17 -22.01 10.82
C LEU A 62 3.58 -22.10 10.20
N LEU A 63 4.62 -22.09 11.04
CA LEU A 63 6.01 -22.24 10.58
C LEU A 63 6.20 -23.61 9.90
N GLY A 64 5.64 -24.68 10.48
CA GLY A 64 5.67 -26.02 9.88
C GLY A 64 5.00 -26.06 8.51
N MET A 65 3.83 -25.44 8.36
CA MET A 65 3.14 -25.33 7.06
C MET A 65 3.93 -24.52 6.02
N THR A 66 4.61 -23.45 6.44
CA THR A 66 5.45 -22.64 5.54
C THR A 66 6.70 -23.38 5.11
N LEU A 67 7.34 -24.13 6.01
CA LEU A 67 8.52 -24.95 5.69
C LEU A 67 8.20 -26.13 4.76
N GLN A 68 7.02 -26.73 4.88
CA GLN A 68 6.57 -27.79 3.97
C GLN A 68 6.38 -27.31 2.53
N ARG A 69 6.13 -26.02 2.31
CA ARG A 69 6.06 -25.44 0.96
C ARG A 69 7.42 -25.20 0.31
N LEU A 70 8.51 -25.31 1.08
CA LEU A 70 9.88 -25.04 0.62
C LEU A 70 10.69 -26.30 0.33
N THR A 71 10.17 -27.50 0.63
CA THR A 71 10.85 -28.76 0.31
C THR A 71 10.10 -29.48 -0.80
N PRO A 72 10.68 -29.66 -1.99
CA PRO A 72 10.20 -30.66 -2.95
C PRO A 72 10.44 -32.04 -2.34
N ILE A 73 9.37 -32.77 -2.06
CA ILE A 73 9.48 -34.15 -1.59
C ILE A 73 9.83 -35.03 -2.78
N GLU A 74 11.11 -35.33 -2.95
CA GLU A 74 11.55 -36.52 -3.71
C GLU A 74 11.30 -37.75 -2.86
N THR A 75 10.13 -38.35 -3.00
CA THR A 75 9.86 -39.65 -2.45
C THR A 75 10.27 -40.69 -3.47
N SER A 76 11.55 -41.08 -3.44
CA SER A 76 12.03 -42.29 -4.10
C SER A 76 11.56 -43.52 -3.29
N GLN A 77 10.49 -44.15 -3.73
CA GLN A 77 10.17 -45.50 -3.25
C GLN A 77 11.02 -46.49 -4.03
N THR A 78 12.07 -46.98 -3.39
CA THR A 78 12.77 -48.22 -3.77
C THR A 78 11.89 -49.40 -3.42
N SER A 79 11.28 -50.00 -4.41
CA SER A 79 10.74 -51.36 -4.32
C SER A 79 11.61 -52.25 -5.20
N SER A 80 12.49 -52.99 -4.55
CA SER A 80 13.25 -54.09 -5.13
C SER A 80 12.30 -55.28 -5.42
N LEU A 81 12.22 -55.71 -6.68
CA LEU A 81 11.92 -57.07 -7.04
C LEU A 81 12.63 -57.45 -8.35
N SER A 82 13.41 -58.47 -8.23
CA SER A 82 14.24 -59.10 -9.25
C SER A 82 13.42 -59.83 -10.32
N GLY A 83 13.87 -59.74 -11.59
CA GLY A 83 13.41 -60.59 -12.68
C GLY A 83 14.11 -60.24 -13.98
N PRO A 84 14.51 -61.23 -14.84
CA PRO A 84 15.65 -61.11 -15.74
C PRO A 84 15.29 -60.67 -17.16
N MET A 85 16.23 -59.92 -17.73
CA MET A 85 16.59 -59.77 -19.15
C MET A 85 15.54 -59.85 -20.24
N GLN A 86 15.32 -58.75 -20.90
CA GLN A 86 15.24 -58.71 -22.37
C GLN A 86 15.66 -57.32 -22.86
N SER A 87 16.75 -57.31 -23.59
CA SER A 87 17.29 -56.15 -24.32
C SER A 87 16.29 -55.70 -25.37
N LYS A 88 15.77 -54.48 -25.22
CA LYS A 88 15.27 -53.68 -26.31
C LYS A 88 15.93 -52.32 -26.18
N GLU A 89 16.72 -52.02 -27.16
CA GLU A 89 17.32 -50.72 -27.44
C GLU A 89 16.21 -49.71 -27.61
N GLN A 90 15.84 -49.06 -26.49
CA GLN A 90 14.97 -47.89 -26.54
C GLN A 90 15.85 -46.64 -26.62
N THR A 91 15.81 -46.02 -27.79
CA THR A 91 16.27 -44.66 -28.03
C THR A 91 15.87 -43.77 -26.86
N ILE A 92 16.85 -43.31 -26.09
CA ILE A 92 16.71 -42.36 -25.02
C ILE A 92 16.26 -41.05 -25.69
N GLN A 93 14.94 -40.86 -25.78
CA GLN A 93 14.39 -39.50 -26.00
C GLN A 93 14.65 -38.76 -24.70
N ASN A 94 15.58 -37.84 -24.73
CA ASN A 94 15.77 -36.84 -23.67
C ASN A 94 14.37 -36.28 -23.32
N PRO A 95 13.95 -36.35 -22.05
CA PRO A 95 12.74 -35.63 -21.66
C PRO A 95 12.99 -34.17 -21.97
N VAL A 96 12.20 -33.62 -22.88
CA VAL A 96 12.14 -32.17 -23.09
C VAL A 96 11.67 -31.60 -21.77
N ILE A 97 12.61 -31.11 -20.96
CA ILE A 97 12.32 -30.35 -19.74
C ILE A 97 11.52 -29.15 -20.26
N PRO A 98 10.23 -28.99 -19.88
CA PRO A 98 9.51 -27.80 -20.27
C PRO A 98 10.33 -26.58 -19.79
N PRO A 99 10.39 -25.49 -20.56
CA PRO A 99 11.11 -24.29 -20.14
C PRO A 99 10.67 -23.94 -18.72
N VAL A 100 11.62 -23.93 -17.78
CA VAL A 100 11.34 -23.52 -16.40
C VAL A 100 10.84 -22.10 -16.49
N GLU A 101 9.55 -21.90 -16.23
CA GLU A 101 9.00 -20.55 -16.18
C GLU A 101 9.75 -19.76 -15.11
N PRO A 102 10.33 -18.60 -15.45
CA PRO A 102 11.09 -17.81 -14.49
C PRO A 102 10.21 -17.50 -13.27
N ALA A 103 10.84 -17.49 -12.08
CA ALA A 103 10.17 -17.17 -10.83
C ALA A 103 9.38 -15.85 -10.96
N PRO A 104 8.24 -15.71 -10.30
CA PRO A 104 7.40 -14.49 -10.42
C PRO A 104 8.20 -13.19 -10.25
N ILE A 105 9.16 -13.17 -9.35
CA ILE A 105 10.04 -12.01 -9.09
C ILE A 105 10.87 -11.64 -10.32
N GLU A 106 11.39 -12.64 -11.06
CA GLU A 106 12.19 -12.42 -12.27
C GLU A 106 11.35 -11.86 -13.41
N ARG A 107 10.08 -12.27 -13.53
CA ARG A 107 9.15 -11.75 -14.53
C ARG A 107 8.86 -10.27 -14.33
N TYR A 108 8.66 -9.82 -13.07
CA TYR A 108 8.45 -8.40 -12.77
C TYR A 108 9.72 -7.56 -12.95
N ALA A 109 10.90 -8.12 -12.67
CA ALA A 109 12.18 -7.45 -12.94
C ALA A 109 12.42 -7.26 -14.44
N ALA A 110 12.08 -8.25 -15.26
CA ALA A 110 12.14 -8.14 -16.72
C ALA A 110 11.15 -7.10 -17.23
N LEU A 111 9.91 -7.10 -16.72
CA LEU A 111 8.86 -6.13 -17.06
C LEU A 111 9.30 -4.69 -16.75
N GLU A 112 9.86 -4.44 -15.55
CA GLU A 112 10.40 -3.15 -15.15
C GLU A 112 11.50 -2.67 -16.11
N LYS A 113 12.48 -3.56 -16.40
CA LYS A 113 13.59 -3.27 -17.29
C LYS A 113 13.13 -2.90 -18.71
N ASP A 114 12.18 -3.67 -19.23
CA ASP A 114 11.64 -3.46 -20.59
C ASP A 114 10.86 -2.14 -20.68
N LEU A 115 10.04 -1.83 -19.65
CA LEU A 115 9.29 -0.58 -19.59
C LEU A 115 10.23 0.62 -19.47
N ASN A 116 11.27 0.53 -18.63
CA ASN A 116 12.30 1.55 -18.55
C ASN A 116 13.00 1.75 -19.91
N ALA A 117 13.36 0.68 -20.60
CA ALA A 117 14.00 0.77 -21.91
C ALA A 117 13.07 1.39 -22.98
N ALA A 118 11.79 1.08 -22.93
CA ALA A 118 10.79 1.65 -23.87
C ALA A 118 10.55 3.15 -23.64
N LEU A 119 10.63 3.61 -22.40
CA LEU A 119 10.34 4.98 -22.00
C LEU A 119 11.59 5.90 -21.97
N SER A 120 12.80 5.34 -21.73
CA SER A 120 14.03 6.13 -21.54
C SER A 120 14.53 6.89 -22.77
N ARG A 121 13.88 6.81 -23.93
CA ARG A 121 14.33 7.45 -25.17
C ARG A 121 14.02 8.94 -25.30
N GLU A 122 13.31 9.53 -24.35
CA GLU A 122 13.00 10.94 -24.35
C GLU A 122 13.46 11.59 -23.04
N LYS A 123 14.61 12.26 -23.08
CA LYS A 123 15.05 13.16 -22.01
C LYS A 123 14.20 14.44 -22.07
N GLY A 124 13.07 14.46 -21.38
CA GLY A 124 12.30 15.64 -21.08
C GLY A 124 12.32 15.94 -19.58
N GLU A 125 12.14 17.19 -19.21
CA GLU A 125 12.21 17.66 -17.80
C GLU A 125 11.13 17.05 -16.87
N GLN A 126 10.16 16.31 -17.42
CA GLN A 126 9.12 15.63 -16.66
C GLN A 126 9.14 14.16 -17.03
N GLU A 127 9.72 13.36 -16.15
CA GLU A 127 9.95 11.95 -16.39
C GLU A 127 8.81 11.10 -15.84
N VAL A 128 8.32 10.15 -16.67
CA VAL A 128 7.46 9.06 -16.20
C VAL A 128 8.32 8.14 -15.36
N MET A 129 7.93 7.92 -14.12
CA MET A 129 8.66 7.04 -13.22
C MET A 129 8.17 5.61 -13.34
N VAL A 130 9.10 4.66 -13.39
CA VAL A 130 8.81 3.23 -13.32
C VAL A 130 9.24 2.74 -11.94
N GLU A 131 8.32 2.20 -11.16
CA GLU A 131 8.56 1.67 -9.83
C GLU A 131 8.11 0.22 -9.76
N ARG A 132 9.00 -0.67 -9.29
CA ARG A 132 8.63 -2.06 -9.02
C ARG A 132 8.27 -2.25 -7.56
N LYS A 133 7.11 -2.85 -7.31
CA LYS A 133 6.71 -3.40 -6.01
C LYS A 133 6.72 -4.94 -6.12
N ALA A 134 6.59 -5.65 -5.00
CA ALA A 134 6.82 -7.09 -4.93
C ALA A 134 6.19 -7.89 -6.09
N ASP A 135 4.93 -7.62 -6.40
CA ASP A 135 4.08 -8.37 -7.33
C ASP A 135 3.41 -7.49 -8.41
N LEU A 136 3.97 -6.31 -8.66
CA LEU A 136 3.48 -5.38 -9.65
C LEU A 136 4.53 -4.36 -10.10
N VAL A 137 4.33 -3.77 -11.26
CA VAL A 137 5.10 -2.62 -11.76
C VAL A 137 4.17 -1.45 -11.97
N LEU A 138 4.56 -0.28 -11.48
CA LEU A 138 3.84 0.99 -11.60
C LEU A 138 4.53 1.90 -12.60
N LEU A 139 3.76 2.48 -13.51
CA LEU A 139 4.13 3.66 -14.25
C LEU A 139 3.43 4.86 -13.66
N ILE A 140 4.19 5.82 -13.17
CA ILE A 140 3.66 7.03 -12.52
C ILE A 140 3.82 8.21 -13.48
N PHE A 141 2.68 8.75 -13.90
CA PHE A 141 2.58 9.91 -14.77
C PHE A 141 2.18 11.13 -13.94
N PRO A 142 3.06 12.12 -13.74
CA PRO A 142 2.65 13.40 -13.18
C PRO A 142 1.50 14.03 -13.98
N GLU A 143 0.54 14.66 -13.29
CA GLU A 143 -0.60 15.36 -13.93
C GLU A 143 -0.16 16.26 -15.07
N SER A 144 0.88 17.05 -14.84
CA SER A 144 1.39 18.05 -15.76
C SER A 144 1.80 17.52 -17.14
N ILE A 145 2.17 16.24 -17.23
CA ILE A 145 2.50 15.59 -18.50
C ILE A 145 1.22 15.25 -19.28
N VAL A 146 0.19 14.79 -18.57
CA VAL A 146 -0.97 14.14 -19.16
C VAL A 146 -2.14 15.08 -19.34
N PHE A 147 -2.36 16.01 -18.38
CA PHE A 147 -3.53 16.88 -18.32
C PHE A 147 -3.18 18.33 -18.03
N ASP A 148 -4.12 19.23 -18.34
CA ASP A 148 -4.11 20.58 -17.79
C ASP A 148 -4.73 20.60 -16.40
N PRO A 149 -4.37 21.59 -15.55
CA PRO A 149 -4.87 21.69 -14.20
C PRO A 149 -6.41 21.68 -14.15
N GLY A 150 -6.97 20.82 -13.29
CA GLY A 150 -8.41 20.69 -13.10
C GLY A 150 -9.16 20.10 -14.29
N GLN A 151 -8.48 19.56 -15.30
CA GLN A 151 -9.07 18.94 -16.49
C GLN A 151 -8.73 17.46 -16.59
N ALA A 152 -9.49 16.71 -17.40
CA ALA A 152 -9.24 15.33 -17.75
C ALA A 152 -9.04 15.11 -19.26
N GLU A 153 -8.89 16.19 -20.02
CA GLU A 153 -8.55 16.12 -21.44
C GLU A 153 -7.06 15.85 -21.61
N LEU A 154 -6.74 14.81 -22.39
CA LEU A 154 -5.36 14.41 -22.61
C LEU A 154 -4.62 15.45 -23.47
N LYS A 155 -3.45 15.85 -23.04
CA LYS A 155 -2.52 16.67 -23.81
C LYS A 155 -2.03 15.92 -25.05
N PRO A 156 -1.84 16.58 -26.18
CA PRO A 156 -1.23 15.95 -27.37
C PRO A 156 0.16 15.36 -27.08
N SER A 157 0.93 15.99 -26.18
CA SER A 157 2.24 15.48 -25.73
C SER A 157 2.16 14.13 -25.01
N ALA A 158 1.07 13.86 -24.29
CA ALA A 158 0.87 12.60 -23.58
C ALA A 158 0.67 11.41 -24.55
N GLN A 159 0.12 11.67 -25.74
CA GLN A 159 -0.19 10.62 -26.70
C GLN A 159 1.04 9.85 -27.16
N ALA A 160 2.18 10.53 -27.35
CA ALA A 160 3.43 9.88 -27.75
C ALA A 160 3.89 8.86 -26.69
N THR A 161 3.85 9.24 -25.43
CA THR A 161 4.24 8.37 -24.32
C THR A 161 3.23 7.23 -24.12
N LEU A 162 1.93 7.52 -24.20
CA LEU A 162 0.88 6.50 -24.12
C LEU A 162 0.95 5.50 -25.27
N ASN A 163 1.32 5.93 -26.50
CA ASN A 163 1.58 5.04 -27.63
C ASN A 163 2.68 4.02 -27.35
N LYS A 164 3.79 4.44 -26.71
CA LYS A 164 4.87 3.53 -26.33
C LYS A 164 4.37 2.49 -25.31
N VAL A 165 3.60 2.93 -24.30
CA VAL A 165 3.00 2.05 -23.30
C VAL A 165 2.02 1.08 -23.97
N ALA A 166 1.14 1.55 -24.83
CA ALA A 166 0.20 0.71 -25.57
C ALA A 166 0.92 -0.33 -26.45
N SER A 167 1.96 0.10 -27.18
CA SER A 167 2.79 -0.80 -28.01
C SER A 167 3.48 -1.87 -27.17
N TYR A 168 3.88 -1.53 -25.94
CA TYR A 168 4.45 -2.49 -25.00
C TYR A 168 3.41 -3.51 -24.55
N ILE A 169 2.19 -3.08 -24.23
CA ILE A 169 1.08 -3.93 -23.76
C ILE A 169 0.59 -4.87 -24.86
N MET A 170 0.50 -4.37 -26.10
CA MET A 170 -0.03 -5.14 -27.23
C MET A 170 0.72 -6.47 -27.40
N GLY A 171 -0.03 -7.56 -27.53
CA GLY A 171 0.50 -8.92 -27.66
C GLY A 171 0.84 -9.61 -26.32
N ARG A 172 0.81 -8.89 -25.18
CA ARG A 172 1.09 -9.44 -23.85
C ARG A 172 -0.22 -9.67 -23.09
N ARG A 173 -1.00 -10.66 -23.51
CA ARG A 173 -2.32 -10.97 -22.91
C ARG A 173 -2.25 -11.44 -21.45
N TYR A 174 -1.07 -11.80 -20.97
CA TYR A 174 -0.83 -12.19 -19.59
C TYR A 174 -0.74 -10.99 -18.63
N LEU A 175 -0.75 -9.75 -19.12
CA LEU A 175 -0.73 -8.55 -18.31
C LEU A 175 -2.15 -8.10 -17.98
N ASN A 176 -2.42 -7.89 -16.68
CA ASN A 176 -3.56 -7.11 -16.23
C ASN A 176 -3.12 -5.68 -15.95
N ILE A 177 -3.91 -4.73 -16.39
CA ILE A 177 -3.61 -3.31 -16.33
C ILE A 177 -4.68 -2.61 -15.52
N GLU A 178 -4.27 -1.86 -14.53
CA GLU A 178 -5.17 -1.03 -13.75
C GLU A 178 -4.71 0.43 -13.84
N VAL A 179 -5.56 1.29 -14.36
CA VAL A 179 -5.30 2.73 -14.46
C VAL A 179 -5.93 3.43 -13.26
N GLN A 180 -5.10 4.12 -12.48
CA GLN A 180 -5.50 4.75 -11.22
C GLN A 180 -5.31 6.27 -11.32
N GLY A 181 -6.36 7.03 -10.97
CA GLY A 181 -6.32 8.49 -10.89
C GLY A 181 -6.21 8.99 -9.44
N HIS A 182 -5.36 9.98 -9.24
CA HIS A 182 -5.12 10.61 -7.93
C HIS A 182 -5.11 12.13 -8.06
N THR A 183 -5.57 12.80 -7.00
CA THR A 183 -5.51 14.26 -6.85
C THR A 183 -4.71 14.63 -5.60
N ASP A 184 -4.47 15.91 -5.42
CA ASP A 184 -4.09 16.45 -4.12
C ASP A 184 -5.34 16.72 -3.24
N ASP A 185 -5.14 17.33 -2.06
CA ASP A 185 -6.20 17.65 -1.09
C ASP A 185 -6.93 18.97 -1.39
N ARG A 186 -6.56 19.68 -2.45
CA ARG A 186 -7.27 20.90 -2.84
C ARG A 186 -8.64 20.55 -3.40
N PRO A 187 -9.72 21.02 -2.80
CA PRO A 187 -11.06 20.67 -3.27
C PRO A 187 -11.31 21.26 -4.66
N ILE A 188 -11.87 20.45 -5.55
CA ILE A 188 -12.45 20.90 -6.79
C ILE A 188 -13.96 20.89 -6.68
N HIS A 189 -14.61 21.92 -7.17
CA HIS A 189 -16.05 21.97 -7.29
C HIS A 189 -16.45 22.84 -8.48
N ASN A 190 -16.88 22.19 -9.55
CA ASN A 190 -17.39 22.87 -10.74
C ASN A 190 -18.50 22.06 -11.39
N ALA A 191 -19.09 22.56 -12.46
CA ALA A 191 -20.21 21.90 -13.14
C ALA A 191 -19.86 20.50 -13.70
N ARG A 192 -18.59 20.24 -14.01
CA ARG A 192 -18.14 18.95 -14.58
C ARG A 192 -17.67 18.00 -13.47
N TYR A 193 -17.02 18.53 -12.44
CA TYR A 193 -16.46 17.73 -11.34
C TYR A 193 -16.95 18.25 -9.99
N PRO A 194 -17.95 17.57 -9.40
CA PRO A 194 -18.44 17.92 -8.06
C PRO A 194 -17.38 17.72 -6.97
N SER A 195 -16.45 16.78 -7.15
CA SER A 195 -15.37 16.51 -6.19
C SER A 195 -14.13 15.93 -6.87
N ASN A 196 -13.07 15.73 -6.08
CA ASN A 196 -11.83 15.07 -6.50
C ASN A 196 -12.05 13.60 -6.93
N TRP A 197 -13.13 12.97 -6.47
CA TRP A 197 -13.48 11.62 -6.89
C TRP A 197 -13.78 11.56 -8.39
N GLU A 198 -14.71 12.39 -8.87
CA GLU A 198 -15.14 12.40 -10.27
C GLU A 198 -13.98 12.81 -11.18
N LEU A 199 -13.18 13.80 -10.77
CA LEU A 199 -12.01 14.22 -11.53
C LEU A 199 -11.00 13.07 -11.68
N SER A 200 -10.68 12.37 -10.60
CA SER A 200 -9.71 11.28 -10.62
C SER A 200 -10.17 10.09 -11.46
N VAL A 201 -11.47 9.73 -11.37
CA VAL A 201 -12.07 8.66 -12.20
C VAL A 201 -12.07 9.05 -13.68
N ASP A 202 -12.48 10.29 -14.02
CA ASP A 202 -12.50 10.72 -15.42
C ASP A 202 -11.10 10.72 -16.03
N ARG A 203 -10.08 11.20 -15.30
CA ARG A 203 -8.68 11.17 -15.73
C ARG A 203 -8.20 9.76 -16.05
N ALA A 204 -8.42 8.81 -15.13
CA ALA A 204 -8.06 7.42 -15.34
C ALA A 204 -8.84 6.82 -16.54
N THR A 205 -10.11 7.20 -16.69
CA THR A 205 -10.94 6.78 -17.83
C THR A 205 -10.42 7.30 -19.17
N GLN A 206 -9.98 8.57 -19.25
CA GLN A 206 -9.44 9.14 -20.49
C GLN A 206 -8.14 8.47 -20.91
N VAL A 207 -7.24 8.18 -19.97
CA VAL A 207 -6.01 7.41 -20.23
C VAL A 207 -6.37 6.01 -20.73
N THR A 208 -7.33 5.34 -20.10
CA THR A 208 -7.78 4.01 -20.51
C THR A 208 -8.37 4.01 -21.92
N LYS A 209 -9.24 4.98 -22.23
CA LYS A 209 -9.81 5.12 -23.58
C LYS A 209 -8.72 5.35 -24.63
N ALA A 210 -7.70 6.15 -24.30
CA ALA A 210 -6.57 6.35 -25.20
C ALA A 210 -5.81 5.04 -25.45
N LEU A 211 -5.47 4.28 -24.39
CA LEU A 211 -4.80 2.98 -24.53
C LEU A 211 -5.63 1.99 -25.37
N MET A 212 -6.95 1.92 -25.14
CA MET A 212 -7.83 1.08 -25.94
C MET A 212 -7.91 1.52 -27.41
N SER A 213 -7.96 2.83 -27.69
CA SER A 213 -7.94 3.34 -29.06
C SER A 213 -6.63 3.05 -29.80
N MET A 214 -5.54 2.83 -29.06
CA MET A 214 -4.23 2.41 -29.55
C MET A 214 -4.08 0.89 -29.67
N GLY A 215 -5.13 0.09 -29.39
CA GLY A 215 -5.17 -1.36 -29.60
C GLY A 215 -4.98 -2.22 -28.36
N VAL A 216 -4.98 -1.65 -27.15
CA VAL A 216 -4.95 -2.43 -25.90
C VAL A 216 -6.30 -3.13 -25.71
N ASN A 217 -6.28 -4.44 -25.39
CA ASN A 217 -7.50 -5.21 -25.20
C ASN A 217 -8.29 -4.73 -23.98
N PRO A 218 -9.57 -4.35 -24.11
CA PRO A 218 -10.41 -3.90 -23.00
C PRO A 218 -10.53 -4.90 -21.84
N GLU A 219 -10.45 -6.21 -22.11
CA GLU A 219 -10.54 -7.25 -21.08
C GLU A 219 -9.36 -7.23 -20.10
N GLN A 220 -8.24 -6.62 -20.50
CA GLN A 220 -7.05 -6.52 -19.67
C GLN A 220 -7.04 -5.26 -18.79
N VAL A 221 -7.98 -4.32 -19.00
CA VAL A 221 -7.89 -2.98 -18.41
C VAL A 221 -9.01 -2.76 -17.40
N SER A 222 -8.64 -2.24 -16.25
CA SER A 222 -9.56 -1.73 -15.23
C SER A 222 -9.23 -0.29 -14.87
N VAL A 223 -10.21 0.42 -14.29
CA VAL A 223 -10.10 1.84 -13.95
C VAL A 223 -10.46 2.05 -12.48
N LYS A 224 -9.66 2.85 -11.77
CA LYS A 224 -9.97 3.31 -10.41
C LYS A 224 -9.68 4.80 -10.27
N GLY A 225 -10.50 5.48 -9.48
CA GLY A 225 -10.22 6.82 -9.00
C GLY A 225 -10.12 6.80 -7.48
N PHE A 226 -9.13 7.48 -6.93
CA PHE A 226 -8.93 7.54 -5.49
C PHE A 226 -9.08 8.95 -4.92
N GLY A 227 -9.28 9.95 -5.78
CA GLY A 227 -9.30 11.34 -5.34
C GLY A 227 -8.03 11.68 -4.55
N GLU A 228 -8.19 12.34 -3.42
CA GLU A 228 -7.13 12.76 -2.50
C GLU A 228 -6.76 11.71 -1.44
N TYR A 229 -7.48 10.58 -1.38
CA TYR A 229 -7.42 9.64 -0.24
C TYR A 229 -6.26 8.63 -0.31
N ARG A 230 -5.47 8.64 -1.38
CA ARG A 230 -4.24 7.81 -1.49
C ARG A 230 -3.05 8.66 -1.92
N PRO A 231 -2.61 9.60 -1.09
CA PRO A 231 -1.46 10.43 -1.41
C PRO A 231 -0.16 9.63 -1.32
N LEU A 232 0.83 9.93 -2.19
CA LEU A 232 2.20 9.41 -2.07
C LEU A 232 2.96 10.10 -0.96
N PHE A 233 2.69 11.39 -0.76
CA PHE A 233 3.31 12.25 0.25
C PHE A 233 2.23 13.01 1.01
N GLN A 234 2.50 13.39 2.24
CA GLN A 234 1.60 14.28 2.97
C GLN A 234 1.38 15.58 2.19
N ASN A 235 0.15 16.09 2.20
CA ASN A 235 -0.23 17.31 1.47
C ASN A 235 0.19 18.61 2.23
N ASP A 236 1.41 18.64 2.75
CA ASP A 236 1.97 19.70 3.60
C ASP A 236 2.68 20.83 2.84
N GLY A 237 2.79 20.69 1.50
CA GLY A 237 3.42 21.68 0.64
C GLY A 237 3.09 21.51 -0.83
N ASP A 238 3.34 22.55 -1.64
CA ASP A 238 3.00 22.54 -3.06
C ASP A 238 3.75 21.49 -3.86
N LEU A 239 4.99 21.19 -3.48
CA LEU A 239 5.80 20.15 -4.12
C LEU A 239 5.19 18.76 -3.90
N ASN A 240 4.74 18.46 -2.68
CA ASN A 240 4.11 17.20 -2.36
C ASN A 240 2.74 17.06 -3.01
N ARG A 241 1.94 18.14 -3.00
CA ARG A 241 0.68 18.20 -3.77
C ARG A 241 0.89 17.96 -5.25
N PHE A 242 1.92 18.57 -5.84
CA PHE A 242 2.27 18.32 -7.25
C PHE A 242 2.55 16.84 -7.53
N LYS A 243 3.28 16.15 -6.66
CA LYS A 243 3.59 14.71 -6.78
C LYS A 243 2.37 13.83 -6.54
N ASN A 244 1.42 14.28 -5.70
CA ASN A 244 0.17 13.57 -5.44
C ASN A 244 -0.77 13.62 -6.63
N ARG A 245 -0.78 14.70 -7.42
CA ARG A 245 -1.56 14.80 -8.66
C ARG A 245 -0.91 13.98 -9.76
N ARG A 246 -1.41 12.76 -9.98
CA ARG A 246 -0.83 11.80 -10.90
C ARG A 246 -1.85 10.82 -11.44
N VAL A 247 -1.48 10.13 -12.50
CA VAL A 247 -2.10 8.87 -12.92
C VAL A 247 -1.07 7.75 -12.82
N GLU A 248 -1.46 6.65 -12.26
CA GLU A 248 -0.66 5.43 -12.20
C GLU A 248 -1.22 4.39 -13.15
N ILE A 249 -0.36 3.72 -13.91
CA ILE A 249 -0.70 2.52 -14.67
C ILE A 249 0.00 1.35 -13.99
N GLN A 250 -0.79 0.52 -13.34
CA GLN A 250 -0.32 -0.65 -12.63
C GLN A 250 -0.37 -1.87 -13.54
N PHE A 251 0.74 -2.61 -13.60
CA PHE A 251 0.85 -3.88 -14.31
C PHE A 251 0.96 -5.02 -13.32
N SER A 252 0.11 -6.01 -13.46
CA SER A 252 0.23 -7.29 -12.77
C SER A 252 0.19 -8.44 -13.77
N ILE A 253 0.85 -9.54 -13.44
CA ILE A 253 0.89 -10.74 -14.28
C ILE A 253 -0.29 -11.62 -13.86
N ALA A 254 -1.15 -11.96 -14.83
CA ALA A 254 -2.24 -12.87 -14.58
C ALA A 254 -1.70 -14.22 -14.10
N PRO A 255 -2.34 -14.89 -13.12
CA PRO A 255 -1.97 -16.24 -12.75
C PRO A 255 -2.09 -17.15 -13.98
N ALA A 256 -1.16 -18.09 -14.15
CA ALA A 256 -1.26 -19.08 -15.19
C ALA A 256 -2.56 -19.88 -14.99
N SER A 257 -3.44 -19.85 -15.98
CA SER A 257 -4.71 -20.59 -16.02
C SER A 257 -4.48 -22.07 -16.40
#